data_c2a962006ffeb7914ef7b8dcdda96f04
#
_entry.id   c2a962006ffeb7914ef7b8dcdda96f04
#
_cell.length_a   1.000
_cell.length_b   1.000
_cell.length_c   1.000
_cell.angle_alpha   90.00
_cell.angle_beta   90.00
_cell.angle_gamma   90.00
#
_symmetry.space_group_name_H-M   'P 1'
#
loop_
_entity.id
_entity.type
_entity.pdbx_description
1 polymer ?
#
loop_
_entity_poly.entity_id
_entity_poly.type
_entity_poly.pdbx_seq_one_letter_code
_entity_poly.pdbx_strand_id
1 'polypeptide(L)'
;MKTARAISAGGVVLAEPRANAQLALVARRSARGTLQWTLPKGQQEAGETVAETALREVQEETGLQVELLGPLGTIDYWFVWAPEQTRYHKFVHYFLMRAVGGDFALHDAEMEDAGWFSPEQARRAMAFANERRLLDLIAGALAGQGVTG
;
A
#
# COMPACT_ATOMS: atom_id res chain seq x y z
N MET A 1 0.01 -30.64 -3.00
CA MET A 1 -0.07 -29.31 -2.35
C MET A 1 -1.32 -28.59 -2.84
N LYS A 2 -2.07 -28.02 -1.92
CA LYS A 2 -3.24 -27.22 -2.27
C LYS A 2 -2.83 -25.89 -2.89
N THR A 3 -3.70 -25.36 -3.73
CA THR A 3 -3.56 -24.02 -4.30
C THR A 3 -4.74 -23.19 -3.85
N ALA A 4 -4.48 -21.97 -3.39
CA ALA A 4 -5.50 -21.04 -2.95
C ALA A 4 -5.18 -19.63 -3.39
N ARG A 5 -6.17 -18.75 -3.31
CA ARG A 5 -6.03 -17.33 -3.65
C ARG A 5 -6.07 -16.51 -2.37
N ALA A 6 -5.23 -15.50 -2.27
CA ALA A 6 -5.24 -14.54 -1.18
C ALA A 6 -5.40 -13.13 -1.72
N ILE A 7 -6.24 -12.33 -1.08
CA ILE A 7 -6.55 -10.97 -1.52
C ILE A 7 -6.15 -9.98 -0.42
N SER A 8 -5.38 -8.98 -0.82
CA SER A 8 -5.07 -7.81 0.00
C SER A 8 -5.38 -6.54 -0.77
N ALA A 9 -5.44 -5.43 -0.07
CA ALA A 9 -5.58 -4.13 -0.69
C ALA A 9 -4.82 -3.08 0.12
N GLY A 10 -4.40 -2.04 -0.56
CA GLY A 10 -3.64 -0.97 0.04
C GLY A 10 -3.69 0.29 -0.78
N GLY A 11 -2.80 1.22 -0.49
CA GLY A 11 -2.85 2.51 -1.16
C GLY A 11 -1.51 3.20 -1.32
N VAL A 12 -1.45 4.01 -2.35
CA VAL A 12 -0.45 5.07 -2.50
C VAL A 12 -1.14 6.34 -2.02
N VAL A 13 -0.72 6.84 -0.87
CA VAL A 13 -1.32 8.01 -0.22
C VAL A 13 -0.48 9.23 -0.53
N LEU A 14 -1.05 10.18 -1.26
CA LEU A 14 -0.38 11.44 -1.58
C LEU A 14 -0.70 12.48 -0.50
N ALA A 15 0.30 13.29 -0.14
CA ALA A 15 0.09 14.43 0.76
C ALA A 15 -0.83 15.46 0.13
N GLU A 16 -0.73 15.63 -1.18
CA GLU A 16 -1.58 16.50 -2.00
C GLU A 16 -1.88 15.79 -3.32
N PRO A 17 -3.03 16.06 -3.98
CA PRO A 17 -3.41 15.33 -5.20
C PRO A 17 -2.66 15.80 -6.43
N ARG A 18 -1.34 15.65 -6.44
CA ARG A 18 -0.47 15.96 -7.58
C ARG A 18 0.63 14.91 -7.71
N ALA A 19 1.10 14.71 -8.94
CA ALA A 19 1.97 13.59 -9.30
C ALA A 19 3.31 13.57 -8.55
N ASN A 20 3.86 14.73 -8.23
CA ASN A 20 5.15 14.82 -7.54
C ASN A 20 5.02 15.08 -6.04
N ALA A 21 3.81 14.95 -5.49
CA ALA A 21 3.59 15.07 -4.05
C ALA A 21 4.32 13.98 -3.29
N GLN A 22 4.58 14.23 -2.02
CA GLN A 22 5.08 13.18 -1.12
C GLN A 22 4.05 12.07 -0.98
N LEU A 23 4.51 10.86 -0.77
CA LEU A 23 3.67 9.69 -0.53
C LEU A 23 4.06 9.00 0.77
N ALA A 24 3.10 8.31 1.37
CA ALA A 24 3.30 7.65 2.65
C ALA A 24 3.90 6.25 2.47
N LEU A 25 4.94 5.95 3.21
CA LEU A 25 5.46 4.60 3.36
C LEU A 25 5.42 4.21 4.82
N VAL A 26 5.35 2.90 5.05
CA VAL A 26 5.42 2.30 6.37
C VAL A 26 6.60 1.35 6.43
N ALA A 27 7.12 1.12 7.63
CA ALA A 27 8.29 0.26 7.82
C ALA A 27 8.03 -0.83 8.84
N ARG A 28 8.46 -2.03 8.52
CA ARG A 28 8.49 -3.17 9.44
C ARG A 28 9.76 -3.96 9.26
N ARG A 29 10.12 -4.74 10.26
CA ARG A 29 11.29 -5.59 10.17
C ARG A 29 10.95 -6.90 9.45
N SER A 30 11.85 -7.31 8.55
CA SER A 30 11.80 -8.63 7.95
C SER A 30 12.16 -9.70 8.99
N ALA A 31 11.98 -10.96 8.64
CA ALA A 31 12.38 -12.08 9.50
C ALA A 31 13.87 -12.03 9.88
N ARG A 32 14.71 -11.38 9.06
CA ARG A 32 16.14 -11.20 9.32
C ARG A 32 16.48 -9.95 10.14
N GLY A 33 15.46 -9.21 10.56
CA GLY A 33 15.64 -7.99 11.34
C GLY A 33 15.97 -6.74 10.52
N THR A 34 15.90 -6.80 9.19
CA THR A 34 16.13 -5.66 8.31
C THR A 34 14.87 -4.80 8.24
N LEU A 35 15.02 -3.50 8.44
CA LEU A 35 13.90 -2.56 8.30
C LEU A 35 13.55 -2.41 6.82
N GLN A 36 12.28 -2.66 6.48
CA GLN A 36 11.80 -2.58 5.11
C GLN A 36 10.68 -1.55 4.99
N TRP A 37 10.85 -0.63 4.05
CA TRP A 37 9.84 0.37 3.72
C TRP A 37 8.96 -0.14 2.58
N THR A 38 7.65 -0.07 2.77
CA THR A 38 6.66 -0.57 1.81
C THR A 38 5.45 0.34 1.75
N LEU A 39 4.62 0.13 0.74
CA LEU A 39 3.30 0.74 0.71
C LEU A 39 2.40 0.09 1.77
N PRO A 40 1.53 0.86 2.44
CA PRO A 40 0.60 0.29 3.40
C PRO A 40 -0.43 -0.60 2.71
N LYS A 41 -0.69 -1.78 3.28
CA LYS A 41 -1.65 -2.75 2.75
C LYS A 41 -1.97 -3.81 3.78
N GLY A 42 -3.05 -4.53 3.57
CA GLY A 42 -3.37 -5.69 4.40
C GLY A 42 -4.46 -6.55 3.81
N GLN A 43 -4.80 -7.62 4.51
CA GLN A 43 -5.71 -8.66 4.03
C GLN A 43 -7.17 -8.20 4.05
N GLN A 44 -7.89 -8.59 2.99
CA GLN A 44 -9.33 -8.40 2.93
C GLN A 44 -10.02 -9.25 4.00
N GLU A 45 -10.93 -8.62 4.73
CA GLU A 45 -11.78 -9.31 5.70
C GLU A 45 -13.13 -9.67 5.07
N ALA A 46 -13.80 -10.65 5.65
CA ALA A 46 -15.11 -11.07 5.18
C ALA A 46 -16.09 -9.89 5.17
N GLY A 47 -16.81 -9.73 4.06
CA GLY A 47 -17.79 -8.67 3.90
C GLY A 47 -17.23 -7.34 3.41
N GLU A 48 -15.91 -7.21 3.30
CA GLU A 48 -15.30 -5.98 2.78
C GLU A 48 -15.17 -6.04 1.26
N THR A 49 -15.36 -4.90 0.59
CA THR A 49 -14.86 -4.70 -0.76
C THR A 49 -13.36 -4.44 -0.70
N VAL A 50 -12.65 -4.58 -1.82
CA VAL A 50 -11.21 -4.27 -1.84
C VAL A 50 -10.93 -2.80 -1.52
N ALA A 51 -11.81 -1.89 -1.92
CA ALA A 51 -11.67 -0.47 -1.58
C ALA A 51 -11.82 -0.22 -0.08
N GLU A 52 -12.77 -0.90 0.56
CA GLU A 52 -12.96 -0.82 2.02
C GLU A 52 -11.75 -1.37 2.77
N THR A 53 -11.21 -2.50 2.30
CA THR A 53 -9.98 -3.07 2.86
C THR A 53 -8.82 -2.09 2.74
N ALA A 54 -8.65 -1.49 1.57
CA ALA A 54 -7.58 -0.52 1.33
C ALA A 54 -7.67 0.67 2.27
N LEU A 55 -8.86 1.25 2.42
CA LEU A 55 -9.07 2.38 3.33
C LEU A 55 -8.77 2.01 4.78
N ARG A 56 -9.29 0.87 5.23
CA ARG A 56 -9.08 0.41 6.60
C ARG A 56 -7.61 0.15 6.89
N GLU A 57 -6.95 -0.63 6.07
CA GLU A 57 -5.55 -1.02 6.28
C GLU A 57 -4.61 0.17 6.19
N VAL A 58 -4.83 1.07 5.23
CA VAL A 58 -4.00 2.27 5.09
C VAL A 58 -4.12 3.14 6.34
N GLN A 59 -5.34 3.35 6.83
CA GLN A 59 -5.54 4.17 8.03
C GLN A 59 -4.94 3.52 9.28
N GLU A 60 -5.06 2.20 9.43
CA GLU A 60 -4.45 1.48 10.55
C GLU A 60 -2.93 1.59 10.51
N GLU A 61 -2.32 1.29 9.38
CA GLU A 61 -0.86 1.22 9.26
C GLU A 61 -0.17 2.58 9.26
N THR A 62 -0.83 3.62 8.75
CA THR A 62 -0.23 4.95 8.68
C THR A 62 -0.66 5.89 9.80
N GLY A 63 -1.83 5.68 10.36
CA GLY A 63 -2.44 6.63 11.29
C GLY A 63 -3.11 7.82 10.60
N LEU A 64 -3.03 7.89 9.27
CA LEU A 64 -3.63 8.97 8.51
C LEU A 64 -5.11 8.71 8.24
N GLN A 65 -5.87 9.79 8.11
CA GLN A 65 -7.20 9.76 7.52
C GLN A 65 -7.02 10.03 6.03
N VAL A 66 -7.65 9.22 5.19
CA VAL A 66 -7.44 9.28 3.75
C VAL A 66 -8.75 9.31 2.99
N GLU A 67 -8.68 9.86 1.78
CA GLU A 67 -9.78 9.90 0.84
C GLU A 67 -9.37 9.14 -0.42
N LEU A 68 -10.28 8.32 -0.93
CA LEU A 68 -10.04 7.52 -2.13
C LEU A 68 -10.11 8.41 -3.38
N LEU A 69 -9.08 8.33 -4.23
CA LEU A 69 -9.07 9.01 -5.52
C LEU A 69 -9.42 8.07 -6.68
N GLY A 70 -9.14 6.78 -6.54
CA GLY A 70 -9.47 5.79 -7.57
C GLY A 70 -8.50 4.62 -7.58
N PRO A 71 -8.76 3.62 -8.43
CA PRO A 71 -7.86 2.48 -8.55
C PRO A 71 -6.52 2.91 -9.17
N LEU A 72 -5.44 2.29 -8.73
CA LEU A 72 -4.11 2.57 -9.25
C LEU A 72 -3.56 1.38 -10.05
N GLY A 73 -3.51 0.21 -9.44
CA GLY A 73 -2.99 -0.99 -10.08
C GLY A 73 -3.02 -2.18 -9.15
N THR A 74 -2.81 -3.35 -9.72
CA THR A 74 -2.78 -4.61 -8.97
C THR A 74 -1.46 -5.30 -9.22
N ILE A 75 -0.85 -5.81 -8.16
CA ILE A 75 0.32 -6.67 -8.27
C ILE A 75 -0.06 -8.07 -7.79
N ASP A 76 0.65 -9.07 -8.27
CA ASP A 76 0.43 -10.45 -7.84
C ASP A 76 1.75 -11.19 -7.72
N TYR A 77 1.75 -12.21 -6.87
CA TYR A 77 2.89 -13.10 -6.70
C TYR A 77 2.44 -14.41 -6.06
N TRP A 78 3.29 -15.41 -6.14
CA TRP A 78 3.04 -16.72 -5.56
C TRP A 78 3.93 -16.93 -4.33
N PHE A 79 3.38 -17.61 -3.31
CA PHE A 79 4.17 -18.04 -2.16
C PHE A 79 3.60 -19.34 -1.59
N VAL A 80 4.44 -20.08 -0.86
CA VAL A 80 4.01 -21.29 -0.18
C VAL A 80 3.92 -21.00 1.31
N TRP A 81 2.78 -21.32 1.90
CA TRP A 81 2.60 -21.29 3.34
C TRP A 81 2.81 -22.71 3.86
N ALA A 82 4.01 -23.00 4.36
CA ALA A 82 4.44 -24.32 4.76
C ALA A 82 3.54 -24.99 5.81
N PRO A 83 3.08 -24.27 6.87
CA PRO A 83 2.21 -24.89 7.87
C PRO A 83 0.92 -25.50 7.31
N GLU A 84 0.38 -24.93 6.23
CA GLU A 84 -0.83 -25.41 5.57
C GLU A 84 -0.53 -26.25 4.34
N GLN A 85 0.73 -26.37 3.93
CA GLN A 85 1.13 -26.99 2.67
C GLN A 85 0.31 -26.46 1.50
N THR A 86 0.09 -25.14 1.48
CA THR A 86 -0.72 -24.46 0.49
C THR A 86 0.12 -23.45 -0.29
N ARG A 87 -0.03 -23.50 -1.60
CA ARG A 87 0.56 -22.52 -2.51
C ARG A 87 -0.48 -21.43 -2.77
N TYR A 88 -0.15 -20.21 -2.41
CA TYR A 88 -1.05 -19.06 -2.58
C TYR A 88 -0.68 -18.23 -3.78
N HIS A 89 -1.69 -17.87 -4.56
CA HIS A 89 -1.59 -16.80 -5.52
C HIS A 89 -2.14 -15.54 -4.83
N LYS A 90 -1.26 -14.63 -4.49
CA LYS A 90 -1.59 -13.39 -3.78
C LYS A 90 -1.82 -12.26 -4.76
N PHE A 91 -2.95 -11.58 -4.61
CA PHE A 91 -3.26 -10.35 -5.34
C PHE A 91 -3.32 -9.20 -4.36
N VAL A 92 -2.68 -8.09 -4.68
CA VAL A 92 -2.75 -6.86 -3.89
C VAL A 92 -3.28 -5.75 -4.78
N HIS A 93 -4.46 -5.25 -4.44
CA HIS A 93 -5.12 -4.16 -5.17
C HIS A 93 -4.75 -2.84 -4.52
N TYR A 94 -4.10 -1.95 -5.27
CA TYR A 94 -3.71 -0.64 -4.75
C TYR A 94 -4.59 0.45 -5.32
N PHE A 95 -4.94 1.38 -4.45
CA PHE A 95 -5.75 2.56 -4.78
C PHE A 95 -4.91 3.82 -4.58
N LEU A 96 -5.17 4.83 -5.41
CA LEU A 96 -4.64 6.15 -5.20
C LEU A 96 -5.51 6.86 -4.18
N MET A 97 -4.87 7.48 -3.19
CA MET A 97 -5.53 8.16 -2.07
C MET A 97 -4.84 9.49 -1.81
N ARG A 98 -5.52 10.38 -1.10
CA ARG A 98 -4.88 11.56 -0.54
C ARG A 98 -5.12 11.63 0.97
N ALA A 99 -4.17 12.20 1.69
CA ALA A 99 -4.31 12.44 3.12
C ALA A 99 -5.23 13.62 3.37
N VAL A 100 -6.16 13.47 4.30
CA VAL A 100 -7.09 14.53 4.70
C VAL A 100 -7.05 14.82 6.20
N GLY A 101 -6.22 14.10 6.94
CA GLY A 101 -6.07 14.29 8.39
C GLY A 101 -5.25 13.18 9.01
N GLY A 102 -5.31 13.09 10.34
CA GLY A 102 -4.57 12.08 11.08
C GLY A 102 -3.11 12.45 11.31
N ASP A 103 -2.35 11.50 11.81
CA ASP A 103 -0.95 11.71 12.19
C ASP A 103 -0.24 10.36 12.15
N PHE A 104 0.98 10.31 11.61
CA PHE A 104 1.77 9.09 11.59
C PHE A 104 2.03 8.51 12.99
N ALA A 105 2.01 9.34 14.04
CA ALA A 105 2.15 8.85 15.41
C ALA A 105 1.03 7.89 15.81
N LEU A 106 -0.09 7.86 15.08
CA LEU A 106 -1.23 6.99 15.33
C LEU A 106 -1.14 5.65 14.60
N HIS A 107 -0.05 5.37 13.89
CA HIS A 107 0.13 4.10 13.21
C HIS A 107 0.02 2.94 14.22
N ASP A 108 -0.44 1.78 13.74
CA ASP A 108 -0.62 0.63 14.63
C ASP A 108 0.73 0.04 15.10
N ALA A 109 0.64 -0.92 16.01
CA ALA A 109 1.81 -1.55 16.63
C ALA A 109 2.54 -2.51 15.68
N GLU A 110 1.94 -2.87 14.54
CA GLU A 110 2.57 -3.75 13.56
C GLU A 110 3.69 -3.03 12.79
N MET A 111 3.58 -1.69 12.67
CA MET A 111 4.58 -0.89 11.99
C MET A 111 5.56 -0.29 12.98
N GLU A 112 6.85 -0.29 12.63
CA GLU A 112 7.87 0.38 13.43
C GLU A 112 7.94 1.88 13.14
N ASP A 113 7.60 2.26 11.91
CA ASP A 113 7.68 3.66 11.48
C ASP A 113 6.73 3.92 10.31
N ALA A 114 6.43 5.18 10.09
CA ALA A 114 5.65 5.66 8.97
C ALA A 114 6.08 7.10 8.67
N GLY A 115 6.06 7.48 7.41
CA GLY A 115 6.48 8.83 7.07
C GLY A 115 6.21 9.22 5.62
N TRP A 116 6.45 10.51 5.34
CA TRP A 116 6.35 11.07 4.00
C TRP A 116 7.68 10.96 3.26
N PHE A 117 7.60 10.56 2.01
CA PHE A 117 8.76 10.43 1.11
C PHE A 117 8.44 11.15 -0.19
N SER A 118 9.41 11.88 -0.75
CA SER A 118 9.26 12.33 -2.14
C SER A 118 9.22 11.10 -3.06
N PRO A 119 8.67 11.19 -4.27
CA PRO A 119 8.70 10.05 -5.20
C PRO A 119 10.10 9.47 -5.40
N GLU A 120 11.10 10.33 -5.48
CA GLU A 120 12.50 9.90 -5.65
C GLU A 120 13.02 9.17 -4.41
N GLN A 121 12.77 9.70 -3.21
CA GLN A 121 13.14 9.05 -1.96
C GLN A 121 12.41 7.72 -1.81
N ALA A 122 11.12 7.67 -2.16
CA ALA A 122 10.33 6.46 -2.09
C ALA A 122 10.92 5.36 -2.97
N ARG A 123 11.30 5.68 -4.20
CA ARG A 123 11.91 4.70 -5.11
C ARG A 123 13.18 4.10 -4.54
N ARG A 124 13.99 4.90 -3.83
CA ARG A 124 15.22 4.41 -3.20
C ARG A 124 14.97 3.60 -1.93
N ALA A 125 13.93 3.96 -1.17
CA ALA A 125 13.63 3.33 0.11
C ALA A 125 12.84 2.03 -0.03
N MET A 126 11.93 1.94 -1.01
CA MET A 126 11.00 0.82 -1.14
C MET A 126 11.75 -0.49 -1.41
N ALA A 127 11.42 -1.50 -0.61
CA ALA A 127 12.10 -2.78 -0.62
C ALA A 127 11.77 -3.66 -1.85
N PHE A 128 10.58 -3.47 -2.45
CA PHE A 128 10.08 -4.39 -3.48
C PHE A 128 9.87 -3.69 -4.83
N ALA A 129 10.46 -4.27 -5.88
CA ALA A 129 10.41 -3.71 -7.22
C ALA A 129 8.99 -3.65 -7.80
N ASN A 130 8.14 -4.65 -7.50
CA ASN A 130 6.77 -4.67 -7.99
C ASN A 130 5.95 -3.51 -7.42
N GLU A 131 6.19 -3.12 -6.18
CA GLU A 131 5.56 -1.95 -5.58
C GLU A 131 6.10 -0.64 -6.19
N ARG A 132 7.41 -0.56 -6.42
CA ARG A 132 8.02 0.64 -7.01
C ARG A 132 7.40 0.98 -8.38
N ARG A 133 7.02 -0.02 -9.16
CA ARG A 133 6.40 0.19 -10.48
C ARG A 133 5.06 0.90 -10.39
N LEU A 134 4.36 0.78 -9.27
CA LEU A 134 3.09 1.48 -9.08
C LEU A 134 3.26 3.00 -9.09
N LEU A 135 4.44 3.49 -8.70
CA LEU A 135 4.71 4.93 -8.72
C LEU A 135 4.65 5.51 -10.14
N ASP A 136 4.91 4.70 -11.16
CA ASP A 136 4.84 5.12 -12.55
C ASP A 136 3.41 5.34 -13.03
N LEU A 137 2.42 4.85 -12.29
CA LEU A 137 1.01 4.93 -12.65
C LEU A 137 0.31 6.16 -12.05
N ILE A 138 0.97 6.88 -11.13
CA ILE A 138 0.33 7.95 -10.37
C ILE A 138 -0.18 9.07 -11.28
N ALA A 139 0.65 9.56 -12.17
CA ALA A 139 0.28 10.69 -13.04
C ALA A 139 -0.94 10.35 -13.92
N GLY A 140 -0.96 9.15 -14.50
CA GLY A 140 -2.08 8.70 -15.33
C GLY A 140 -3.37 8.51 -14.52
N ALA A 141 -3.25 8.00 -13.31
CA ALA A 141 -4.41 7.81 -12.43
C ALA A 141 -5.01 9.15 -12.00
N LEU A 142 -4.18 10.15 -11.69
CA LEU A 142 -4.63 11.50 -11.37
C LEU A 142 -5.34 12.14 -12.55
N ALA A 143 -4.80 12.01 -13.75
CA ALA A 143 -5.42 12.54 -14.97
C ALA A 143 -6.79 11.88 -15.20
N GLY A 144 -6.90 10.56 -14.97
CA GLY A 144 -8.15 9.83 -15.10
C GLY A 144 -9.22 10.26 -14.10
N GLN A 145 -8.82 10.85 -12.97
CA GLN A 145 -9.74 11.41 -11.97
C GLN A 145 -10.07 12.88 -12.22
N GLY A 146 -9.57 13.47 -13.32
CA GLY A 146 -9.77 14.88 -13.59
C GLY A 146 -8.89 15.80 -12.75
N VAL A 147 -7.87 15.26 -12.11
CA VAL A 147 -6.90 16.02 -11.31
C VAL A 147 -5.66 16.29 -12.16
N THR A 148 -5.23 17.55 -12.23
CA THR A 148 -4.02 17.95 -12.94
C THR A 148 -2.90 18.24 -11.93
N GLY A 149 -1.69 17.86 -12.30
CA GLY A 149 -0.61 18.12 -11.35
C GLY A 149 0.75 17.79 -11.91
#